data_d63b254835a5d72b25bc03c10752a5ea
#
_entry.id   d63b254835a5d72b25bc03c10752a5ea
#
_cell.length_a   1.000
_cell.length_b   1.000
_cell.length_c   1.000
_cell.angle_alpha   90.00
_cell.angle_beta   90.00
_cell.angle_gamma   90.00
#
_symmetry.space_group_name_H-M   'P 1'
#
loop_
_entity.id
_entity.type
_entity.pdbx_description
1 polymer ?
#
loop_
_entity_poly.entity_id
_entity_poly.type
_entity_poly.pdbx_seq_one_letter_code
_entity_poly.pdbx_strand_id
1 'polypeptide(L)'
;SLNILFQEWGNRGIHYWEIAETNIDMIEGQAEYKFFRSSDDGTSATTTPTNGIYGMSDVLEAQLRSNRTQTTQSDSPMTKVDRSSYGGFSNKLSKGTPNQYFVQRFIDHVSIQVYPTPDSTNASKDMHIYYIKRIQDVGDYTNATDIPFRFVPCMTSGLAFYLAQKYQPQMVQAMKLY
;
A
#
# COMPACT_ATOMS: atom_id res chain seq x y z
N SER A 1 -20.87 9.88 -4.29
CA SER A 1 -21.09 9.99 -2.81
C SER A 1 -20.37 8.90 -2.05
N LEU A 2 -20.44 7.63 -2.46
CA LEU A 2 -19.81 6.52 -1.74
C LEU A 2 -18.27 6.59 -1.75
N ASN A 3 -17.66 6.87 -2.90
CA ASN A 3 -16.21 7.04 -2.99
C ASN A 3 -15.69 8.22 -2.13
N ILE A 4 -16.48 9.29 -2.00
CA ILE A 4 -16.14 10.42 -1.10
C ILE A 4 -16.14 9.95 0.37
N LEU A 5 -17.13 9.17 0.76
CA LEU A 5 -17.21 8.58 2.11
C LEU A 5 -15.98 7.70 2.41
N PHE A 6 -15.56 6.86 1.45
CA PHE A 6 -14.39 6.00 1.62
C PHE A 6 -13.09 6.80 1.72
N GLN A 7 -12.95 7.84 0.91
CA GLN A 7 -11.81 8.75 1.00
C GLN A 7 -11.77 9.49 2.35
N GLU A 8 -12.93 9.91 2.87
CA GLU A 8 -13.02 10.52 4.19
C GLU A 8 -12.62 9.55 5.31
N TRP A 9 -13.05 8.28 5.23
CA TRP A 9 -12.63 7.26 6.18
C TRP A 9 -11.13 7.02 6.15
N GLY A 10 -10.54 6.87 4.97
CA GLY A 10 -9.10 6.76 4.80
C GLY A 10 -8.34 7.95 5.41
N ASN A 11 -8.82 9.18 5.18
CA ASN A 11 -8.22 10.39 5.75
C ASN A 11 -8.35 10.46 7.29
N ARG A 12 -9.38 9.83 7.87
CA ARG A 12 -9.57 9.72 9.32
C ARG A 12 -8.77 8.59 9.96
N GLY A 13 -7.99 7.84 9.18
CA GLY A 13 -7.15 6.75 9.67
C GLY A 13 -7.93 5.46 9.98
N ILE A 14 -9.08 5.24 9.35
CA ILE A 14 -9.84 3.99 9.48
C ILE A 14 -9.27 2.98 8.48
N HIS A 15 -8.27 2.19 8.91
CA HIS A 15 -7.52 1.25 8.07
C HIS A 15 -7.62 -0.21 8.55
N TYR A 16 -8.61 -0.56 9.34
CA TYR A 16 -8.69 -1.86 10.02
C TYR A 16 -8.73 -3.09 9.09
N TRP A 17 -9.17 -2.92 7.84
CA TRP A 17 -9.25 -4.00 6.84
C TRP A 17 -8.35 -3.75 5.63
N GLU A 18 -7.58 -2.68 5.66
CA GLU A 18 -6.73 -2.26 4.55
C GLU A 18 -5.31 -2.80 4.63
N ILE A 19 -4.98 -3.55 5.70
CA ILE A 19 -3.66 -4.15 5.85
C ILE A 19 -3.61 -5.41 5.00
N ALA A 20 -2.67 -5.44 4.08
CA ALA A 20 -2.38 -6.59 3.23
C ALA A 20 -0.89 -6.97 3.36
N GLU A 21 -0.59 -8.19 2.99
CA GLU A 21 0.78 -8.71 2.92
C GLU A 21 1.10 -9.18 1.51
N THR A 22 2.36 -9.08 1.13
CA THR A 22 2.84 -9.59 -0.15
C THR A 22 4.32 -9.90 -0.11
N ASN A 23 4.75 -10.75 -1.06
CA ASN A 23 6.16 -11.03 -1.28
C ASN A 23 6.60 -10.40 -2.59
N ILE A 24 7.72 -9.72 -2.56
CA ILE A 24 8.33 -9.04 -3.70
C ILE A 24 9.64 -9.74 -4.01
N ASP A 25 9.74 -10.32 -5.20
CA ASP A 25 10.94 -10.99 -5.64
C ASP A 25 12.09 -9.98 -5.72
N MET A 26 13.20 -10.26 -5.04
CA MET A 26 14.40 -9.44 -5.11
C MET A 26 15.12 -9.66 -6.44
N ILE A 27 15.58 -8.56 -7.04
CA ILE A 27 16.31 -8.59 -8.30
C ILE A 27 17.71 -8.06 -8.04
N GLU A 28 18.74 -8.80 -8.53
CA GLU A 28 20.13 -8.36 -8.41
C GLU A 28 20.33 -6.96 -8.99
N GLY A 29 20.94 -6.10 -8.22
CA GLY A 29 21.26 -4.73 -8.64
C GLY A 29 20.08 -3.76 -8.63
N GLN A 30 18.87 -4.20 -8.28
CA GLN A 30 17.69 -3.34 -8.19
C GLN A 30 17.56 -2.75 -6.77
N ALA A 31 17.75 -1.44 -6.67
CA ALA A 31 17.63 -0.72 -5.40
C ALA A 31 16.21 -0.18 -5.15
N GLU A 32 15.39 -0.01 -6.18
CA GLU A 32 14.09 0.64 -6.10
C GLU A 32 12.97 -0.24 -6.65
N TYR A 33 11.87 -0.35 -5.87
CA TYR A 33 10.64 -1.08 -6.20
C TYR A 33 9.47 -0.11 -6.16
N LYS A 34 8.73 0.02 -7.28
CA LYS A 34 7.63 0.99 -7.44
C LYS A 34 6.29 0.29 -7.42
N PHE A 35 5.33 0.87 -6.70
CA PHE A 35 3.97 0.38 -6.54
C PHE A 35 3.00 1.49 -6.90
N PHE A 36 2.35 1.36 -8.04
CA PHE A 36 1.44 2.37 -8.56
C PHE A 36 0.07 2.31 -7.86
N ARG A 37 -0.64 3.43 -7.86
CA ARG A 37 -1.95 3.54 -7.20
C ARG A 37 -3.06 2.87 -7.98
N SER A 38 -2.97 2.89 -9.32
CA SER A 38 -3.90 2.22 -10.22
C SER A 38 -3.16 1.54 -11.37
N SER A 39 -3.85 0.68 -12.11
CA SER A 39 -3.31 0.06 -13.32
C SER A 39 -3.00 1.09 -14.42
N ASP A 40 -3.69 2.22 -14.41
CA ASP A 40 -3.57 3.25 -15.43
C ASP A 40 -2.34 4.15 -15.22
N ASP A 41 -1.89 4.30 -13.94
CA ASP A 41 -0.73 5.13 -13.59
C ASP A 41 0.61 4.51 -14.06
N GLY A 42 0.62 3.21 -14.37
CA GLY A 42 1.83 2.46 -14.71
C GLY A 42 2.04 2.19 -16.21
N THR A 43 1.28 2.81 -17.09
CA THR A 43 1.28 2.50 -18.54
C THR A 43 2.46 3.03 -19.35
N SER A 44 3.37 3.81 -18.75
CA SER A 44 4.62 4.16 -19.43
C SER A 44 5.55 2.96 -19.50
N ALA A 45 6.05 2.62 -20.67
CA ALA A 45 6.89 1.45 -20.97
C ALA A 45 8.17 1.29 -20.12
N THR A 46 8.48 2.26 -19.26
CA THR A 46 9.62 2.29 -18.35
C THR A 46 9.25 1.94 -16.91
N THR A 47 7.99 1.76 -16.58
CA THR A 47 7.52 1.61 -15.20
C THR A 47 6.60 0.39 -15.07
N THR A 48 7.19 -0.80 -15.11
CA THR A 48 6.46 -2.02 -14.76
C THR A 48 6.20 -2.00 -13.25
N PRO A 49 4.93 -2.09 -12.80
CA PRO A 49 4.65 -2.19 -11.38
C PRO A 49 5.27 -3.48 -10.83
N THR A 50 5.90 -3.38 -9.69
CA THR A 50 6.50 -4.54 -9.04
C THR A 50 5.42 -5.57 -8.72
N ASN A 51 5.56 -6.77 -9.29
CA ASN A 51 4.65 -7.92 -9.11
C ASN A 51 3.15 -7.62 -9.40
N GLY A 52 2.83 -6.62 -10.21
CA GLY A 52 1.45 -6.26 -10.55
C GLY A 52 0.63 -5.75 -9.36
N ILE A 53 1.27 -5.29 -8.29
CA ILE A 53 0.59 -4.81 -7.08
C ILE A 53 0.23 -3.34 -7.25
N TYR A 54 -1.03 -3.04 -7.09
CA TYR A 54 -1.58 -1.69 -7.16
C TYR A 54 -2.23 -1.27 -5.84
N GLY A 55 -2.41 0.03 -5.66
CA GLY A 55 -3.17 0.58 -4.54
C GLY A 55 -2.44 0.58 -3.21
N MET A 56 -1.12 0.46 -3.20
CA MET A 56 -0.34 0.61 -1.98
C MET A 56 -0.31 2.07 -1.54
N SER A 57 -0.67 2.33 -0.27
CA SER A 57 -0.63 3.67 0.33
C SER A 57 0.60 3.89 1.20
N ASP A 58 0.98 2.89 2.01
CA ASP A 58 2.17 2.93 2.87
C ASP A 58 2.66 1.53 3.20
N VAL A 59 3.93 1.42 3.60
CA VAL A 59 4.55 0.19 4.08
C VAL A 59 4.71 0.27 5.59
N LEU A 60 4.13 -0.68 6.29
CA LEU A 60 4.21 -0.79 7.74
C LEU A 60 5.53 -1.44 8.16
N GLU A 61 5.76 -2.65 7.65
CA GLU A 61 6.92 -3.47 7.98
C GLU A 61 7.44 -4.16 6.73
N ALA A 62 8.75 -4.47 6.73
CA ALA A 62 9.39 -5.26 5.71
C ALA A 62 10.37 -6.25 6.34
N GLN A 63 10.44 -7.44 5.76
CA GLN A 63 11.31 -8.52 6.18
C GLN A 63 11.97 -9.14 4.94
N LEU A 64 13.22 -9.54 5.07
CA LEU A 64 13.88 -10.32 4.03
C LEU A 64 13.59 -11.81 4.26
N ARG A 65 12.83 -12.42 3.36
CA ARG A 65 12.38 -13.82 3.43
C ARG A 65 13.26 -14.71 2.59
N SER A 66 13.79 -15.76 3.19
CA SER A 66 14.54 -16.81 2.52
C SER A 66 13.71 -18.08 2.45
N ASN A 67 13.89 -18.89 1.40
CA ASN A 67 13.25 -20.20 1.24
C ASN A 67 11.71 -20.16 1.36
N ARG A 68 11.08 -19.19 0.69
CA ARG A 68 9.62 -19.06 0.67
C ARG A 68 8.94 -20.39 0.36
N THR A 69 7.90 -20.73 1.10
CA THR A 69 7.09 -21.97 0.99
C THR A 69 7.81 -23.26 1.38
N GLN A 70 9.05 -23.21 1.86
CA GLN A 70 9.79 -24.37 2.35
C GLN A 70 9.72 -24.49 3.88
N THR A 71 9.96 -25.67 4.40
CA THR A 71 10.03 -25.90 5.86
C THR A 71 11.20 -25.16 6.53
N THR A 72 12.18 -24.72 5.74
CA THR A 72 13.35 -23.94 6.15
C THR A 72 13.17 -22.44 5.92
N GLN A 73 11.93 -21.97 5.70
CA GLN A 73 11.68 -20.55 5.55
C GLN A 73 12.17 -19.77 6.78
N SER A 74 12.85 -18.67 6.52
CA SER A 74 13.39 -17.80 7.56
C SER A 74 13.18 -16.34 7.15
N ASP A 75 12.67 -15.54 8.08
CA ASP A 75 12.40 -14.13 7.89
C ASP A 75 13.36 -13.30 8.75
N SER A 76 14.08 -12.38 8.14
CA SER A 76 14.99 -11.45 8.80
C SER A 76 14.40 -10.04 8.74
N PRO A 77 14.20 -9.35 9.87
CA PRO A 77 13.60 -8.02 9.88
C PRO A 77 14.49 -7.01 9.15
N MET A 78 13.87 -6.12 8.39
CA MET A 78 14.53 -4.97 7.77
C MET A 78 14.18 -3.70 8.55
N THR A 79 15.15 -2.80 8.71
CA THR A 79 14.95 -1.55 9.44
C THR A 79 14.44 -0.45 8.50
N LYS A 80 13.31 0.17 8.84
CA LYS A 80 12.81 1.35 8.13
C LYS A 80 13.69 2.55 8.49
N VAL A 81 14.28 3.19 7.50
CA VAL A 81 15.10 4.40 7.68
C VAL A 81 14.36 5.63 7.16
N ASP A 82 14.70 6.78 7.74
CA ASP A 82 14.17 8.06 7.30
C ASP A 82 14.95 8.61 6.09
N ARG A 83 14.44 9.70 5.53
CA ARG A 83 15.02 10.35 4.35
C ARG A 83 16.45 10.86 4.61
N SER A 84 16.73 11.36 5.81
CA SER A 84 18.04 11.88 6.18
C SER A 84 19.08 10.79 6.25
N SER A 85 18.73 9.68 6.92
CA SER A 85 19.58 8.49 7.04
C SER A 85 19.86 7.88 5.67
N TYR A 86 18.81 7.70 4.85
CA TYR A 86 19.00 7.19 3.48
C TYR A 86 19.84 8.16 2.62
N GLY A 87 19.65 9.46 2.78
CA GLY A 87 20.44 10.50 2.11
C GLY A 87 21.92 10.43 2.44
N GLY A 88 22.25 10.06 3.67
CA GLY A 88 23.63 9.96 4.19
C GLY A 88 24.43 8.76 3.64
N PHE A 89 23.78 7.78 3.00
CA PHE A 89 24.53 6.67 2.40
C PHE A 89 25.34 7.14 1.20
N SER A 90 26.66 6.99 1.27
CA SER A 90 27.59 7.46 0.24
C SER A 90 27.43 6.72 -1.09
N ASN A 91 27.20 5.40 -1.05
CA ASN A 91 26.99 4.58 -2.25
C ASN A 91 25.69 3.77 -2.10
N LYS A 92 24.61 4.28 -2.68
CA LYS A 92 23.27 3.66 -2.63
C LYS A 92 23.15 2.38 -3.47
N LEU A 93 24.11 2.13 -4.36
CA LEU A 93 24.16 0.93 -5.21
C LEU A 93 25.16 -0.12 -4.69
N SER A 94 25.65 0.05 -3.47
CA SER A 94 26.50 -0.97 -2.82
C SER A 94 25.73 -2.27 -2.71
N LYS A 95 26.27 -3.36 -3.29
CA LYS A 95 25.63 -4.67 -3.29
C LYS A 95 25.89 -5.41 -1.98
N GLY A 96 24.89 -6.15 -1.51
CA GLY A 96 24.97 -6.95 -0.30
C GLY A 96 23.63 -7.51 0.13
N THR A 97 23.54 -7.91 1.39
CA THR A 97 22.27 -8.37 1.97
C THR A 97 21.41 -7.17 2.40
N PRO A 98 20.23 -6.96 1.79
CA PRO A 98 19.33 -5.89 2.19
C PRO A 98 18.90 -6.04 3.65
N ASN A 99 19.14 -5.01 4.45
CA ASN A 99 18.74 -4.98 5.87
C ASN A 99 18.05 -3.66 6.27
N GLN A 100 18.02 -2.70 5.35
CA GLN A 100 17.36 -1.42 5.55
C GLN A 100 16.48 -1.09 4.35
N TYR A 101 15.42 -0.33 4.60
CA TYR A 101 14.57 0.16 3.52
C TYR A 101 14.05 1.56 3.83
N PHE A 102 13.87 2.33 2.78
CA PHE A 102 13.30 3.68 2.81
C PHE A 102 12.04 3.73 1.95
N VAL A 103 10.97 4.29 2.48
CA VAL A 103 9.69 4.43 1.78
C VAL A 103 9.47 5.88 1.40
N GLN A 104 9.27 6.13 0.12
CA GLN A 104 8.94 7.44 -0.41
C GLN A 104 7.58 7.40 -1.10
N ARG A 105 6.71 8.35 -0.74
CA ARG A 105 5.36 8.46 -1.30
C ARG A 105 5.34 9.56 -2.35
N PHE A 106 5.02 9.17 -3.58
CA PHE A 106 4.78 10.10 -4.69
C PHE A 106 3.27 10.22 -4.94
N ILE A 107 2.88 11.12 -5.84
CA ILE A 107 1.49 11.34 -6.17
C ILE A 107 0.86 10.13 -6.88
N ASP A 108 1.63 9.42 -7.69
CA ASP A 108 1.24 8.32 -8.57
C ASP A 108 1.65 6.94 -8.03
N HIS A 109 2.71 6.87 -7.23
CA HIS A 109 3.24 5.61 -6.71
C HIS A 109 3.86 5.74 -5.32
N VAL A 110 4.08 4.60 -4.68
CA VAL A 110 4.96 4.44 -3.52
C VAL A 110 6.24 3.75 -3.97
N SER A 111 7.39 4.32 -3.64
CA SER A 111 8.71 3.75 -3.92
C SER A 111 9.29 3.17 -2.62
N ILE A 112 9.74 1.91 -2.68
CA ILE A 112 10.52 1.27 -1.62
C ILE A 112 11.95 1.16 -2.13
N GLN A 113 12.87 1.81 -1.45
CA GLN A 113 14.29 1.75 -1.75
C GLN A 113 14.98 0.89 -0.71
N VAL A 114 15.70 -0.14 -1.15
CA VAL A 114 16.40 -1.09 -0.28
C VAL A 114 17.89 -0.80 -0.21
N TYR A 115 18.48 -1.03 0.96
CA TYR A 115 19.91 -0.86 1.16
C TYR A 115 20.48 -1.95 2.10
N PRO A 116 21.63 -2.54 1.79
CA PRO A 116 22.31 -2.55 0.49
C PRO A 116 21.44 -3.10 -0.65
N THR A 117 21.81 -2.79 -1.88
CA THR A 117 21.16 -3.35 -3.08
C THR A 117 21.39 -4.86 -3.14
N PRO A 118 20.39 -5.69 -3.49
CA PRO A 118 20.56 -7.15 -3.54
C PRO A 118 21.74 -7.56 -4.42
N ASP A 119 22.56 -8.45 -3.92
CA ASP A 119 23.59 -9.15 -4.71
C ASP A 119 22.99 -10.42 -5.34
N SER A 120 23.80 -11.17 -6.09
CA SER A 120 23.39 -12.41 -6.76
C SER A 120 22.88 -13.49 -5.78
N THR A 121 23.42 -13.55 -4.58
CA THR A 121 22.97 -14.52 -3.54
C THR A 121 21.60 -14.14 -2.97
N ASN A 122 21.35 -12.85 -2.81
CA ASN A 122 20.11 -12.34 -2.24
C ASN A 122 19.01 -12.14 -3.30
N ALA A 123 19.30 -12.22 -4.59
CA ALA A 123 18.32 -12.22 -5.66
C ALA A 123 17.37 -13.44 -5.65
N SER A 124 17.69 -14.50 -4.92
CA SER A 124 16.81 -15.66 -4.70
C SER A 124 15.86 -15.50 -3.51
N LYS A 125 15.94 -14.39 -2.80
CA LYS A 125 15.11 -14.08 -1.63
C LYS A 125 13.98 -13.13 -2.02
N ASP A 126 13.00 -13.03 -1.13
CA ASP A 126 11.87 -12.12 -1.29
C ASP A 126 11.91 -11.03 -0.21
N MET A 127 11.44 -9.86 -0.55
CA MET A 127 11.06 -8.86 0.44
C MET A 127 9.58 -9.10 0.79
N HIS A 128 9.32 -9.58 1.99
CA HIS A 128 7.97 -9.72 2.53
C HIS A 128 7.57 -8.42 3.21
N ILE A 129 6.44 -7.85 2.81
CA ILE A 129 5.97 -6.57 3.33
C ILE A 129 4.53 -6.66 3.84
N TYR A 130 4.28 -5.94 4.93
CA TYR A 130 2.95 -5.56 5.38
C TYR A 130 2.69 -4.12 4.95
N TYR A 131 1.61 -3.89 4.24
CA TYR A 131 1.31 -2.58 3.69
C TYR A 131 -0.15 -2.20 3.85
N ILE A 132 -0.41 -0.89 3.82
CA ILE A 132 -1.76 -0.36 3.79
C ILE A 132 -2.21 -0.30 2.33
N LYS A 133 -3.27 -1.06 2.05
CA LYS A 133 -3.94 -1.03 0.75
C LYS A 133 -4.98 0.09 0.75
N ARG A 134 -5.09 0.82 -0.35
CA ARG A 134 -6.17 1.78 -0.55
C ARG A 134 -7.52 1.05 -0.64
N ILE A 135 -8.55 1.57 0.01
CA ILE A 135 -9.93 1.09 -0.19
C ILE A 135 -10.26 1.22 -1.68
N GLN A 136 -10.69 0.13 -2.30
CA GLN A 136 -11.02 0.11 -3.71
C GLN A 136 -12.24 1.00 -3.98
N ASP A 137 -12.15 1.85 -5.01
CA ASP A 137 -13.29 2.64 -5.46
C ASP A 137 -14.42 1.71 -5.95
N VAL A 138 -15.66 2.10 -5.69
CA VAL A 138 -16.85 1.27 -5.97
C VAL A 138 -17.09 1.11 -7.47
N GLY A 139 -16.34 1.64 -8.37
CA GLY A 139 -16.50 1.45 -9.81
C GLY A 139 -17.97 1.46 -10.27
N ASP A 140 -18.39 0.41 -10.95
CA ASP A 140 -19.77 0.23 -11.40
C ASP A 140 -20.70 -0.28 -10.28
N TYR A 141 -22.01 -0.05 -10.44
CA TYR A 141 -23.05 -0.43 -9.47
C TYR A 141 -23.15 -1.95 -9.22
N THR A 142 -22.54 -2.76 -10.06
CA THR A 142 -22.49 -4.23 -9.94
C THR A 142 -21.34 -4.73 -9.09
N ASN A 143 -20.38 -3.87 -8.74
CA ASN A 143 -19.22 -4.27 -7.98
C ASN A 143 -19.56 -4.39 -6.48
N ALA A 144 -19.10 -5.48 -5.87
CA ALA A 144 -19.13 -5.61 -4.42
C ALA A 144 -18.08 -4.68 -3.78
N THR A 145 -18.45 -4.06 -2.67
CA THR A 145 -17.52 -3.26 -1.86
C THR A 145 -16.67 -4.17 -0.98
N ASP A 146 -15.37 -3.89 -0.88
CA ASP A 146 -14.44 -4.60 0.00
C ASP A 146 -14.53 -4.06 1.44
N ILE A 147 -15.73 -4.10 2.03
CA ILE A 147 -16.02 -3.58 3.37
C ILE A 147 -16.49 -4.72 4.27
N PRO A 148 -15.92 -4.87 5.49
CA PRO A 148 -16.39 -5.83 6.46
C PRO A 148 -17.85 -5.61 6.81
N PHE A 149 -18.59 -6.71 6.98
CA PHE A 149 -20.03 -6.68 7.26
C PHE A 149 -20.42 -5.77 8.42
N ARG A 150 -19.60 -5.70 9.47
CA ARG A 150 -19.87 -4.83 10.63
C ARG A 150 -19.81 -3.33 10.31
N PHE A 151 -19.21 -2.92 9.19
CA PHE A 151 -19.16 -1.51 8.76
C PHE A 151 -20.28 -1.12 7.81
N VAL A 152 -21.08 -2.08 7.33
CA VAL A 152 -22.24 -1.82 6.45
C VAL A 152 -23.23 -0.81 7.04
N PRO A 153 -23.64 -0.89 8.33
CA PRO A 153 -24.51 0.13 8.92
C PRO A 153 -23.92 1.53 8.90
N CYS A 154 -22.61 1.65 9.19
CA CYS A 154 -21.91 2.92 9.15
C CYS A 154 -21.82 3.48 7.72
N MET A 155 -21.55 2.62 6.74
CA MET A 155 -21.58 2.97 5.32
C MET A 155 -22.95 3.47 4.88
N THR A 156 -24.02 2.78 5.27
CA THR A 156 -25.40 3.14 4.92
C THR A 156 -25.77 4.50 5.52
N SER A 157 -25.44 4.74 6.78
CA SER A 157 -25.68 6.03 7.45
C SER A 157 -24.90 7.17 6.82
N GLY A 158 -23.61 6.96 6.53
CA GLY A 158 -22.78 7.94 5.86
C GLY A 158 -23.26 8.26 4.44
N LEU A 159 -23.63 7.24 3.67
CA LEU A 159 -24.19 7.44 2.34
C LEU A 159 -25.52 8.21 2.39
N ALA A 160 -26.42 7.87 3.33
CA ALA A 160 -27.67 8.57 3.54
C ALA A 160 -27.44 10.07 3.85
N PHE A 161 -26.44 10.38 4.69
CA PHE A 161 -26.06 11.74 5.00
C PHE A 161 -25.60 12.52 3.73
N TYR A 162 -24.72 11.93 2.91
CA TYR A 162 -24.27 12.59 1.67
C TYR A 162 -25.38 12.73 0.62
N LEU A 163 -26.30 11.78 0.56
CA LEU A 163 -27.48 11.89 -0.32
C LEU A 163 -28.45 12.96 0.16
N ALA A 164 -28.67 13.06 1.48
CA ALA A 164 -29.50 14.10 2.05
C ALA A 164 -28.94 15.49 1.76
N GLN A 165 -27.63 15.70 1.87
CA GLN A 165 -27.00 16.98 1.50
C GLN A 165 -27.30 17.38 0.05
N LYS A 166 -27.35 16.38 -0.86
CA LYS A 166 -27.54 16.64 -2.29
C LYS A 166 -29.00 16.81 -2.68
N TYR A 167 -29.92 16.05 -2.10
CA TYR A 167 -31.31 15.96 -2.55
C TYR A 167 -32.34 16.53 -1.56
N GLN A 168 -32.01 16.52 -0.25
CA GLN A 168 -32.95 16.96 0.80
C GLN A 168 -32.19 17.68 1.94
N PRO A 169 -31.71 18.91 1.74
CA PRO A 169 -30.89 19.62 2.71
C PRO A 169 -31.53 19.81 4.09
N GLN A 170 -32.87 19.86 4.16
CA GLN A 170 -33.62 20.00 5.40
C GLN A 170 -33.50 18.77 6.32
N MET A 171 -33.15 17.60 5.79
CA MET A 171 -33.01 16.36 6.57
C MET A 171 -31.57 16.14 7.11
N VAL A 172 -30.62 16.96 6.70
CA VAL A 172 -29.21 16.79 7.06
C VAL A 172 -29.00 16.84 8.58
N GLN A 173 -29.70 17.72 9.29
CA GLN A 173 -29.56 17.82 10.74
C GLN A 173 -30.08 16.60 11.48
N ALA A 174 -31.17 16.00 11.02
CA ALA A 174 -31.71 14.76 11.59
C ALA A 174 -30.77 13.58 11.38
N MET A 175 -30.09 13.54 10.23
CA MET A 175 -29.13 12.47 9.90
C MET A 175 -27.75 12.61 10.55
N LYS A 176 -27.40 13.76 11.09
CA LYS A 176 -26.18 13.98 11.89
C LYS A 176 -26.22 13.35 13.28
N LEU A 177 -27.43 13.03 13.78
CA LEU A 177 -27.65 12.51 15.14
C LEU A 177 -27.54 10.98 15.21
N TYR A 178 -27.32 10.31 14.10
CA TYR A 178 -27.13 8.87 13.97
C TYR A 178 -25.76 8.58 13.34
#